data_8eeb14bc907243c694a64cae06490806
#
_entry.id   8eeb14bc907243c694a64cae06490806
#
_cell.length_a   1.000
_cell.length_b   1.000
_cell.length_c   1.000
_cell.angle_alpha   90.00
_cell.angle_beta   90.00
_cell.angle_gamma   90.00
#
_symmetry.space_group_name_H-M   'P 1'
#
loop_
_entity.id
_entity.type
_entity.pdbx_description
1 polymer ?
#
loop_
_entity_poly.entity_id
_entity_poly.type
_entity_poly.pdbx_seq_one_letter_code
_entity_poly.pdbx_strand_id
1 'polypeptide(L)'
;MDFGDEAAVANTFAISEDGVVVSSGSGDEKTTLRFNDASNQKRFRYYKSGQQPVQLYKYVEELPLNHTLTVSDAGWATLFLGFNARIPSAVEAYTVTAVNDGWVSLTQVTGVLPSNEGVIVKALAGDYKLFYEATATANVDGNLLAGSLFNTNVEKEAYVLANGEDGVGLYKAEMAGGV
;
A
#
# COMPACT_ATOMS: atom_id res chain seq x y z
N MET A 1 -15.54 -7.10 33.02
CA MET A 1 -14.51 -6.17 33.53
C MET A 1 -15.31 -5.08 34.20
N ASP A 2 -15.31 -5.05 35.52
CA ASP A 2 -16.06 -4.08 36.32
C ASP A 2 -15.26 -2.80 36.36
N PHE A 3 -15.71 -1.79 35.67
CA PHE A 3 -15.17 -0.44 35.75
C PHE A 3 -15.98 0.25 36.88
N GLY A 4 -15.51 0.07 38.11
CA GLY A 4 -16.17 0.63 39.28
C GLY A 4 -16.66 2.04 39.05
N ASP A 5 -17.83 2.32 39.61
CA ASP A 5 -18.68 3.50 39.48
C ASP A 5 -18.14 4.78 40.17
N GLU A 6 -16.87 4.85 40.45
CA GLU A 6 -16.23 6.09 40.82
C GLU A 6 -16.07 6.94 39.57
N ALA A 7 -16.72 8.10 39.60
CA ALA A 7 -16.69 9.12 38.57
C ALA A 7 -15.31 9.13 37.91
N ALA A 8 -15.27 8.61 36.71
CA ALA A 8 -14.05 8.47 35.98
C ALA A 8 -13.44 9.87 35.86
N VAL A 9 -12.48 10.17 36.71
CA VAL A 9 -11.45 11.12 36.33
C VAL A 9 -11.03 10.68 34.95
N ALA A 10 -11.39 11.46 33.96
CA ALA A 10 -11.20 11.07 32.56
C ALA A 10 -9.75 10.66 32.38
N ASN A 11 -9.50 9.37 32.44
CA ASN A 11 -8.20 8.80 32.14
C ASN A 11 -7.99 9.01 30.66
N THR A 12 -7.55 10.20 30.32
CA THR A 12 -7.16 10.50 28.96
C THR A 12 -5.89 9.72 28.67
N PHE A 13 -5.86 9.09 27.51
CA PHE A 13 -4.70 8.40 26.99
C PHE A 13 -4.44 8.84 25.56
N ALA A 14 -3.19 8.79 25.16
CA ALA A 14 -2.78 8.95 23.77
C ALA A 14 -2.32 7.61 23.22
N ILE A 15 -2.52 7.38 21.95
CA ILE A 15 -1.94 6.25 21.21
C ILE A 15 -0.88 6.85 20.30
N SER A 16 0.37 6.40 20.43
CA SER A 16 1.46 6.83 19.54
C SER A 16 1.29 6.23 18.14
N GLU A 17 2.06 6.71 17.17
CA GLU A 17 2.09 6.16 15.82
C GLU A 17 2.46 4.66 15.80
N ASP A 18 3.26 4.22 16.75
CA ASP A 18 3.63 2.81 16.96
C ASP A 18 2.55 1.98 17.68
N GLY A 19 1.38 2.55 17.96
CA GLY A 19 0.29 1.87 18.64
C GLY A 19 0.47 1.73 20.16
N VAL A 20 1.45 2.40 20.76
CA VAL A 20 1.69 2.37 22.21
C VAL A 20 0.68 3.26 22.93
N VAL A 21 0.00 2.73 23.93
CA VAL A 21 -0.95 3.48 24.74
C VAL A 21 -0.24 4.15 25.92
N VAL A 22 -0.27 5.46 25.95
CA VAL A 22 0.36 6.29 26.98
C VAL A 22 -0.70 7.02 27.76
N SER A 23 -0.67 6.92 29.09
CA SER A 23 -1.53 7.71 29.96
C SER A 23 -1.11 9.18 29.95
N SER A 24 -2.07 10.08 29.79
CA SER A 24 -1.85 11.53 29.90
C SER A 24 -2.01 12.07 31.32
N GLY A 25 -2.26 11.21 32.32
CA GLY A 25 -2.40 11.60 33.71
C GLY A 25 -1.09 12.11 34.30
N SER A 26 -1.15 13.27 34.95
CA SER A 26 0.00 13.88 35.63
C SER A 26 0.35 13.09 36.89
N GLY A 27 1.61 12.78 37.10
CA GLY A 27 2.19 12.48 38.39
C GLY A 27 2.51 11.03 38.71
N ASP A 28 2.11 10.07 37.92
CA ASP A 28 2.55 8.70 38.09
C ASP A 28 3.52 8.30 36.97
N GLU A 29 4.71 7.82 37.34
CA GLU A 29 5.71 7.35 36.38
C GLU A 29 5.26 6.11 35.58
N LYS A 30 4.08 5.57 35.85
CA LYS A 30 3.49 4.41 35.17
C LYS A 30 2.66 4.89 33.99
N THR A 31 3.33 5.18 32.90
CA THR A 31 2.72 5.88 31.77
C THR A 31 2.32 5.00 30.60
N THR A 32 2.80 3.75 30.54
CA THR A 32 2.59 2.88 29.38
C THR A 32 1.73 1.68 29.74
N LEU A 33 0.70 1.41 28.95
CA LEU A 33 -0.10 0.20 29.09
C LEU A 33 0.76 -1.03 28.77
N ARG A 34 0.81 -1.98 29.72
CA ARG A 34 1.60 -3.21 29.58
C ARG A 34 0.84 -4.40 30.12
N PHE A 35 1.21 -5.58 29.66
CA PHE A 35 0.68 -6.84 30.16
C PHE A 35 1.61 -7.42 31.22
N ASN A 36 1.06 -7.69 32.39
CA ASN A 36 1.76 -8.42 33.45
C ASN A 36 1.45 -9.91 33.33
N ASP A 37 2.46 -10.71 33.00
CA ASP A 37 2.34 -12.16 32.77
C ASP A 37 2.69 -13.01 34.02
N ALA A 38 2.93 -12.40 35.16
CA ALA A 38 3.17 -13.16 36.39
C ALA A 38 1.98 -14.09 36.70
N SER A 39 2.26 -15.30 37.10
CA SER A 39 1.31 -16.43 37.19
C SER A 39 0.02 -16.15 37.98
N ASN A 40 0.07 -15.20 38.91
CA ASN A 40 -1.06 -14.82 39.75
C ASN A 40 -1.58 -13.42 39.46
N GLN A 41 -1.08 -12.74 38.41
CA GLN A 41 -1.38 -11.34 38.12
C GLN A 41 -1.60 -11.02 36.63
N LYS A 42 -2.03 -11.99 35.84
CA LYS A 42 -2.30 -11.78 34.41
C LYS A 42 -3.31 -10.65 34.20
N ARG A 43 -2.79 -9.45 33.89
CA ARG A 43 -3.61 -8.23 33.71
C ARG A 43 -2.91 -7.15 32.91
N PHE A 44 -3.71 -6.30 32.31
CA PHE A 44 -3.28 -5.06 31.71
C PHE A 44 -3.31 -3.94 32.72
N ARG A 45 -2.25 -3.18 32.84
CA ARG A 45 -2.18 -1.95 33.66
C ARG A 45 -1.13 -1.01 33.08
N TYR A 46 -1.15 0.23 33.56
CA TYR A 46 -0.08 1.17 33.32
C TYR A 46 1.11 0.85 34.23
N TYR A 47 2.28 0.73 33.61
CA TYR A 47 3.54 0.41 34.27
C TYR A 47 4.64 1.35 33.80
N LYS A 48 5.66 1.54 34.62
CA LYS A 48 6.89 2.24 34.29
C LYS A 48 7.80 1.39 33.37
N SER A 49 7.98 0.15 33.71
CA SER A 49 8.87 -0.80 33.00
C SER A 49 8.63 -2.23 33.48
N GLY A 50 9.32 -3.19 32.89
CA GLY A 50 9.46 -4.57 33.41
C GLY A 50 8.37 -5.55 32.97
N GLN A 51 7.24 -5.11 32.43
CA GLN A 51 6.19 -5.95 31.89
C GLN A 51 6.22 -5.93 30.36
N GLN A 52 5.47 -6.82 29.73
CA GLN A 52 5.43 -6.92 28.27
C GLN A 52 4.73 -5.69 27.67
N PRO A 53 5.34 -5.01 26.70
CA PRO A 53 4.70 -3.91 26.01
C PRO A 53 3.48 -4.40 25.22
N VAL A 54 2.45 -3.56 25.16
CA VAL A 54 1.22 -3.82 24.41
C VAL A 54 1.08 -2.75 23.36
N GLN A 55 0.78 -3.16 22.14
CA GLN A 55 0.44 -2.26 21.05
C GLN A 55 -1.03 -2.46 20.68
N LEU A 56 -1.73 -1.38 20.43
CA LEU A 56 -3.08 -1.41 19.91
C LEU A 56 -3.04 -1.22 18.40
N TYR A 57 -3.75 -2.09 17.71
CA TYR A 57 -3.99 -1.97 16.27
C TYR A 57 -5.45 -1.63 16.07
N LYS A 58 -5.72 -0.70 15.17
CA LYS A 58 -7.09 -0.43 14.75
C LYS A 58 -7.62 -1.69 14.05
N TYR A 59 -8.64 -2.32 14.62
CA TYR A 59 -9.38 -3.34 13.90
C TYR A 59 -10.15 -2.67 12.75
N VAL A 60 -9.86 -3.07 11.55
CA VAL A 60 -10.60 -2.67 10.36
C VAL A 60 -11.37 -3.90 9.92
N GLU A 61 -12.68 -3.87 10.09
CA GLU A 61 -13.59 -5.00 9.86
C GLU A 61 -13.65 -5.43 8.40
N GLU A 62 -13.40 -4.48 7.53
CA GLU A 62 -13.03 -4.71 6.13
C GLU A 62 -11.86 -3.78 5.82
N LEU A 63 -10.72 -4.34 5.52
CA LEU A 63 -9.80 -3.69 4.61
C LEU A 63 -10.36 -3.96 3.22
N PRO A 64 -11.06 -3.02 2.58
CA PRO A 64 -11.22 -3.11 1.15
C PRO A 64 -9.85 -2.75 0.55
N LEU A 65 -8.87 -3.65 0.69
CA LEU A 65 -7.70 -3.63 -0.14
C LEU A 65 -8.18 -3.96 -1.53
N ASN A 66 -8.84 -2.98 -2.11
CA ASN A 66 -9.21 -2.96 -3.50
C ASN A 66 -8.72 -1.63 -4.08
N HIS A 67 -8.45 -1.66 -5.34
CA HIS A 67 -8.14 -0.48 -6.14
C HIS A 67 -9.12 -0.42 -7.30
N THR A 68 -9.58 0.78 -7.65
CA THR A 68 -10.35 0.97 -8.88
C THR A 68 -9.41 1.48 -9.95
N LEU A 69 -9.14 0.65 -10.93
CA LEU A 69 -8.42 1.01 -12.14
C LEU A 69 -9.41 1.63 -13.13
N THR A 70 -9.19 2.86 -13.53
CA THR A 70 -9.95 3.52 -14.59
C THR A 70 -9.17 3.46 -15.89
N VAL A 71 -9.76 2.90 -16.92
CA VAL A 71 -9.22 2.86 -18.28
C VAL A 71 -10.03 3.82 -19.14
N SER A 72 -9.35 4.76 -19.79
CA SER A 72 -9.96 5.74 -20.71
C SER A 72 -10.30 5.11 -22.08
N ASP A 73 -10.91 5.90 -22.97
CA ASP A 73 -11.19 5.50 -24.35
C ASP A 73 -9.93 5.13 -25.15
N ALA A 74 -8.74 5.53 -24.69
CA ALA A 74 -7.47 5.10 -25.28
C ALA A 74 -7.23 3.58 -25.12
N GLY A 75 -7.96 2.93 -24.22
CA GLY A 75 -7.91 1.47 -24.00
C GLY A 75 -6.67 1.00 -23.24
N TRP A 76 -5.81 1.91 -22.77
CA TRP A 76 -4.57 1.61 -22.09
C TRP A 76 -4.41 2.46 -20.82
N ALA A 77 -3.77 1.91 -19.80
CA ALA A 77 -3.41 2.60 -18.58
C ALA A 77 -2.15 2.00 -17.96
N THR A 78 -1.63 2.62 -16.92
CA THR A 78 -0.57 2.07 -16.07
C THR A 78 -1.14 1.69 -14.72
N LEU A 79 -0.56 0.69 -14.09
CA LEU A 79 -0.94 0.23 -12.75
C LEU A 79 0.30 -0.04 -11.92
N PHE A 80 0.30 0.46 -10.69
CA PHE A 80 1.29 0.17 -9.66
C PHE A 80 0.59 0.16 -8.30
N LEU A 81 0.69 -0.95 -7.57
CA LEU A 81 0.00 -1.15 -6.30
C LEU A 81 0.97 -1.56 -5.19
N GLY A 82 0.73 -1.07 -3.97
CA GLY A 82 1.46 -1.47 -2.76
C GLY A 82 0.99 -2.80 -2.15
N PHE A 83 0.16 -3.56 -2.85
CA PHE A 83 -0.36 -4.86 -2.42
C PHE A 83 -0.52 -5.81 -3.61
N ASN A 84 -0.53 -7.11 -3.33
CA ASN A 84 -0.78 -8.11 -4.36
C ASN A 84 -2.24 -8.02 -4.82
N ALA A 85 -2.47 -8.00 -6.13
CA ALA A 85 -3.80 -7.83 -6.67
C ALA A 85 -4.12 -8.84 -7.79
N ARG A 86 -5.32 -9.40 -7.75
CA ARG A 86 -5.84 -10.21 -8.84
C ARG A 86 -6.22 -9.32 -10.03
N ILE A 87 -5.67 -9.66 -11.19
CA ILE A 87 -6.03 -9.00 -12.45
C ILE A 87 -7.40 -9.53 -12.89
N PRO A 88 -8.40 -8.64 -13.08
CA PRO A 88 -9.71 -9.05 -13.59
C PRO A 88 -9.60 -9.66 -14.98
N SER A 89 -10.46 -10.63 -15.31
CA SER A 89 -10.43 -11.31 -16.62
C SER A 89 -10.73 -10.40 -17.82
N ALA A 90 -11.32 -9.24 -17.59
CA ALA A 90 -11.57 -8.23 -18.62
C ALA A 90 -10.38 -7.27 -18.83
N VAL A 91 -9.29 -7.43 -18.08
CA VAL A 91 -8.08 -6.61 -18.14
C VAL A 91 -6.90 -7.48 -18.54
N GLU A 92 -6.22 -7.10 -19.60
CA GLU A 92 -4.93 -7.66 -19.96
C GLU A 92 -3.83 -6.83 -19.29
N ALA A 93 -2.84 -7.47 -18.65
CA ALA A 93 -1.71 -6.79 -18.05
C ALA A 93 -0.40 -7.25 -18.69
N TYR A 94 0.55 -6.32 -18.78
CA TYR A 94 1.83 -6.55 -19.45
C TYR A 94 2.97 -5.92 -18.68
N THR A 95 4.10 -6.63 -18.62
CA THR A 95 5.42 -6.05 -18.29
C THR A 95 6.13 -5.63 -19.58
N VAL A 96 7.10 -4.72 -19.47
CA VAL A 96 8.05 -4.39 -20.52
C VAL A 96 9.33 -5.17 -20.24
N THR A 97 9.72 -6.06 -21.15
CA THR A 97 10.88 -6.95 -20.95
C THR A 97 12.07 -6.63 -21.84
N ALA A 98 11.89 -5.82 -22.87
CA ALA A 98 12.97 -5.33 -23.70
C ALA A 98 12.60 -4.01 -24.37
N VAL A 99 13.62 -3.22 -24.72
CA VAL A 99 13.51 -2.00 -25.55
C VAL A 99 14.53 -2.14 -26.67
N ASN A 100 14.07 -2.16 -27.93
CA ASN A 100 14.91 -2.31 -29.10
C ASN A 100 14.46 -1.37 -30.23
N ASP A 101 15.34 -0.52 -30.70
CA ASP A 101 15.14 0.36 -31.88
C ASP A 101 13.81 1.13 -31.87
N GLY A 102 13.45 1.69 -30.71
CA GLY A 102 12.20 2.46 -30.55
C GLY A 102 10.95 1.60 -30.30
N TRP A 103 11.08 0.30 -30.18
CA TRP A 103 10.01 -0.63 -29.85
C TRP A 103 10.19 -1.24 -28.47
N VAL A 104 9.08 -1.52 -27.80
CA VAL A 104 9.07 -2.24 -26.54
C VAL A 104 8.48 -3.64 -26.71
N SER A 105 9.08 -4.61 -26.07
CA SER A 105 8.54 -5.96 -25.99
C SER A 105 7.64 -6.07 -24.75
N LEU A 106 6.37 -6.38 -24.97
CA LEU A 106 5.39 -6.61 -23.93
C LEU A 106 5.25 -8.11 -23.65
N THR A 107 5.37 -8.49 -22.39
CA THR A 107 5.09 -9.86 -21.93
C THR A 107 3.81 -9.85 -21.12
N GLN A 108 2.83 -10.64 -21.52
CA GLN A 108 1.55 -10.71 -20.82
C GLN A 108 1.72 -11.34 -19.44
N VAL A 109 1.10 -10.72 -18.46
CA VAL A 109 1.07 -11.15 -17.06
C VAL A 109 -0.31 -11.69 -16.72
N THR A 110 -0.36 -12.87 -16.13
CA THR A 110 -1.62 -13.51 -15.68
C THR A 110 -1.53 -13.90 -14.22
N GLY A 111 -2.66 -13.99 -13.55
CA GLY A 111 -2.74 -14.38 -12.15
C GLY A 111 -2.81 -13.21 -11.18
N VAL A 112 -2.11 -13.33 -10.08
CA VAL A 112 -2.07 -12.32 -9.01
C VAL A 112 -0.77 -11.53 -9.12
N LEU A 113 -0.88 -10.25 -9.47
CA LEU A 113 0.25 -9.33 -9.60
C LEU A 113 0.91 -9.13 -8.22
N PRO A 114 2.26 -9.22 -8.12
CA PRO A 114 2.96 -8.87 -6.88
C PRO A 114 2.83 -7.38 -6.55
N SER A 115 2.91 -7.07 -5.27
CA SER A 115 3.02 -5.67 -4.81
C SER A 115 4.28 -5.01 -5.34
N ASN A 116 4.21 -3.70 -5.56
CA ASN A 116 5.31 -2.85 -6.01
C ASN A 116 5.88 -3.22 -7.40
N GLU A 117 5.04 -3.82 -8.22
CA GLU A 117 5.35 -4.07 -9.63
C GLU A 117 4.53 -3.15 -10.54
N GLY A 118 5.21 -2.47 -11.48
CA GLY A 118 4.58 -1.66 -12.51
C GLY A 118 4.11 -2.52 -13.67
N VAL A 119 2.91 -2.29 -14.16
CA VAL A 119 2.41 -2.93 -15.39
C VAL A 119 1.69 -1.93 -16.27
N ILE A 120 1.71 -2.20 -17.57
CA ILE A 120 0.81 -1.58 -18.53
C ILE A 120 -0.43 -2.46 -18.62
N VAL A 121 -1.60 -1.86 -18.62
CA VAL A 121 -2.87 -2.58 -18.73
C VAL A 121 -3.63 -2.16 -19.97
N LYS A 122 -4.35 -3.11 -20.56
CA LYS A 122 -5.21 -2.91 -21.72
C LYS A 122 -6.61 -3.45 -21.40
N ALA A 123 -7.63 -2.64 -21.62
CA ALA A 123 -9.01 -3.01 -21.45
C ALA A 123 -9.93 -2.05 -22.23
N LEU A 124 -11.20 -2.36 -22.31
CA LEU A 124 -12.19 -1.38 -22.75
C LEU A 124 -12.26 -0.22 -21.75
N ALA A 125 -12.73 0.94 -22.21
CA ALA A 125 -12.96 2.08 -21.31
C ALA A 125 -13.92 1.70 -20.19
N GLY A 126 -13.58 2.05 -18.94
CA GLY A 126 -14.40 1.72 -17.78
C GLY A 126 -13.58 1.59 -16.49
N ASP A 127 -14.30 1.24 -15.43
CA ASP A 127 -13.74 1.03 -14.10
C ASP A 127 -13.69 -0.46 -13.76
N TYR A 128 -12.52 -0.89 -13.30
CA TYR A 128 -12.23 -2.28 -12.95
C TYR A 128 -11.75 -2.36 -11.50
N LYS A 129 -12.40 -3.19 -10.69
CA LYS A 129 -11.97 -3.42 -9.31
C LYS A 129 -10.94 -4.53 -9.24
N LEU A 130 -9.79 -4.21 -8.65
CA LEU A 130 -8.75 -5.15 -8.32
C LEU A 130 -8.81 -5.44 -6.83
N PHE A 131 -8.84 -6.70 -6.47
CA PHE A 131 -8.93 -7.12 -5.07
C PHE A 131 -7.59 -7.67 -4.59
N TYR A 132 -7.32 -7.42 -3.31
CA TYR A 132 -6.17 -7.99 -2.62
C TYR A 132 -6.20 -9.52 -2.64
N GLU A 133 -5.01 -10.08 -2.82
CA GLU A 133 -4.75 -11.50 -2.65
C GLU A 133 -3.50 -11.71 -1.81
N ALA A 134 -3.52 -12.70 -0.91
CA ALA A 134 -2.42 -12.92 0.02
C ALA A 134 -1.12 -13.37 -0.69
N THR A 135 -1.24 -14.09 -1.79
CA THR A 135 -0.10 -14.69 -2.49
C THR A 135 -0.06 -14.26 -3.95
N ALA A 136 1.04 -13.66 -4.36
CA ALA A 136 1.32 -13.38 -5.76
C ALA A 136 1.60 -14.67 -6.53
N THR A 137 1.10 -14.74 -7.77
CA THR A 137 1.30 -15.91 -8.65
C THR A 137 1.77 -15.53 -10.05
N ALA A 138 1.74 -14.24 -10.40
CA ALA A 138 2.16 -13.75 -11.68
C ALA A 138 3.70 -13.72 -11.77
N ASN A 139 4.24 -14.09 -12.92
CA ASN A 139 5.65 -13.91 -13.22
C ASN A 139 5.88 -12.52 -13.83
N VAL A 140 6.77 -11.76 -13.23
CA VAL A 140 7.15 -10.40 -13.63
C VAL A 140 8.67 -10.28 -13.83
N ASP A 141 9.38 -11.40 -13.97
CA ASP A 141 10.82 -11.41 -14.12
C ASP A 141 11.25 -10.61 -15.36
N GLY A 142 12.30 -9.82 -15.18
CA GLY A 142 12.84 -8.97 -16.23
C GLY A 142 12.00 -7.74 -16.56
N ASN A 143 11.03 -7.38 -15.72
CA ASN A 143 10.22 -6.19 -15.90
C ASN A 143 11.06 -4.92 -15.80
N LEU A 144 10.98 -4.06 -16.80
CA LEU A 144 11.69 -2.77 -16.88
C LEU A 144 10.84 -1.60 -16.42
N LEU A 145 9.55 -1.81 -16.11
CA LEU A 145 8.67 -0.76 -15.62
C LEU A 145 8.97 -0.48 -14.15
N ALA A 146 9.12 0.78 -13.83
CA ALA A 146 9.22 1.27 -12.45
C ALA A 146 7.95 2.01 -12.07
N GLY A 147 7.60 1.97 -10.81
CA GLY A 147 6.47 2.71 -10.26
C GLY A 147 6.78 3.26 -8.88
N SER A 148 5.92 4.17 -8.41
CA SER A 148 5.99 4.71 -7.06
C SER A 148 4.59 5.00 -6.54
N LEU A 149 4.38 4.79 -5.24
CA LEU A 149 3.15 5.18 -4.53
C LEU A 149 3.18 6.66 -4.10
N PHE A 150 4.33 7.29 -4.21
CA PHE A 150 4.55 8.67 -3.78
C PHE A 150 5.16 9.49 -4.91
N ASN A 151 5.04 10.82 -4.79
CA ASN A 151 5.74 11.72 -5.69
C ASN A 151 7.24 11.50 -5.57
N THR A 152 7.87 11.12 -6.66
CA THR A 152 9.30 10.79 -6.72
C THR A 152 9.95 11.62 -7.82
N ASN A 153 11.10 12.23 -7.51
CA ASN A 153 11.90 12.88 -8.53
C ASN A 153 12.57 11.82 -9.40
N VAL A 154 12.42 11.95 -10.69
CA VAL A 154 13.08 11.09 -11.68
C VAL A 154 14.36 11.79 -12.13
N GLU A 155 15.51 11.24 -11.75
CA GLU A 155 16.84 11.83 -12.05
C GLU A 155 17.41 11.41 -13.42
N LYS A 156 16.71 10.52 -14.13
CA LYS A 156 17.15 9.94 -15.42
C LYS A 156 16.08 10.10 -16.49
N GLU A 157 16.45 9.88 -17.73
CA GLU A 157 15.46 9.76 -18.81
C GLU A 157 14.38 8.75 -18.42
N ALA A 158 13.14 9.18 -18.50
CA ALA A 158 11.98 8.36 -18.24
C ALA A 158 11.05 8.37 -19.47
N TYR A 159 10.34 7.26 -19.62
CA TYR A 159 9.28 7.12 -20.60
C TYR A 159 7.97 6.92 -19.87
N VAL A 160 6.93 7.57 -20.33
CA VAL A 160 5.58 7.46 -19.77
C VAL A 160 4.62 6.97 -20.83
N LEU A 161 3.65 6.18 -20.40
CA LEU A 161 2.57 5.78 -21.29
C LEU A 161 1.69 7.01 -21.59
N ALA A 162 1.56 7.35 -22.83
CA ALA A 162 0.74 8.48 -23.28
C ALA A 162 0.04 8.16 -24.60
N ASN A 163 -1.01 8.92 -24.91
CA ASN A 163 -1.66 8.91 -26.22
C ASN A 163 -1.16 10.15 -26.97
N GLY A 164 -0.11 9.97 -27.75
CA GLY A 164 0.53 11.01 -28.54
C GLY A 164 0.01 11.07 -29.98
N GLU A 165 0.74 11.79 -30.85
CA GLU A 165 0.38 11.94 -32.27
C GLU A 165 0.36 10.60 -33.01
N ASP A 166 1.24 9.69 -32.66
CA ASP A 166 1.34 8.35 -33.24
C ASP A 166 0.49 7.30 -32.52
N GLY A 167 -0.42 7.73 -31.63
CA GLY A 167 -1.28 6.86 -30.83
C GLY A 167 -0.73 6.56 -29.45
N VAL A 168 -1.19 5.45 -28.84
CA VAL A 168 -0.76 5.06 -27.50
C VAL A 168 0.62 4.42 -27.55
N GLY A 169 1.56 4.95 -26.76
CA GLY A 169 2.93 4.50 -26.73
C GLY A 169 3.68 4.97 -25.48
N LEU A 170 4.94 4.53 -25.37
CA LEU A 170 5.85 5.04 -24.35
C LEU A 170 6.61 6.23 -24.92
N TYR A 171 6.26 7.42 -24.47
CA TYR A 171 6.88 8.68 -24.90
C TYR A 171 7.89 9.15 -23.87
N LYS A 172 8.98 9.75 -24.35
CA LYS A 172 9.97 10.37 -23.49
C LYS A 172 9.30 11.47 -22.65
N ALA A 173 9.41 11.36 -21.33
CA ALA A 173 8.93 12.41 -20.45
C ALA A 173 9.82 13.65 -20.57
N GLU A 174 9.20 14.80 -20.83
CA GLU A 174 9.89 16.08 -20.71
C GLU A 174 10.13 16.35 -19.22
N MET A 175 11.38 16.24 -18.80
CA MET A 175 11.76 16.65 -17.45
C MET A 175 11.60 18.16 -17.38
N ALA A 176 10.76 18.67 -16.49
CA ALA A 176 10.70 20.09 -16.21
C ALA A 176 12.12 20.54 -15.82
N GLY A 177 12.79 21.23 -16.73
CA GLY A 177 14.16 21.68 -16.54
C GLY A 177 14.22 22.55 -15.29
N GLY A 178 14.88 22.07 -14.26
CA GLY A 178 15.33 22.93 -13.18
C GLY A 178 16.29 23.96 -13.76
N VAL A 179 15.88 25.22 -13.69
CA VAL A 179 16.73 26.37 -13.88
C VAL A 179 17.55 26.56 -12.61
#